data_c99a2cf219312ae2d9366deb4006b642
#
_entry.id   c99a2cf219312ae2d9366deb4006b642
#
_cell.length_a   1.000
_cell.length_b   1.000
_cell.length_c   1.000
_cell.angle_alpha   90.00
_cell.angle_beta   90.00
_cell.angle_gamma   90.00
#
_symmetry.space_group_name_H-M   'P 1'
#
loop_
_entity.id
_entity.type
_entity.pdbx_description
1 polymer ?
#
loop_
_entity_poly.entity_id
_entity_poly.type
_entity_poly.pdbx_seq_one_letter_code
_entity_poly.pdbx_strand_id
1 'polypeptide(L)'
;KKKTGLVFFPAFDYAITPTHPEREERLLYTQDQVFEEGLLDFPNIVEYKPDLATYADINRCHICVPNPQYLTTNSHLISAGGAITAAKKVLSGDVDNAFALVRPPGHHSMLVAHGARGFCNINIEAVMIEYIRHQFGVKRIAVVDTDCHHGDGTQDIYWNDPDVLCISIHQDGRTLYPGTGFTDDFGGPNALGATINIPLPPRTSDEGFLFVMDNVI
;
A
#
# COMPACT_ATOMS: atom_id res chain seq x y z
N LYS A 1 23.76 7.03 12.93
CA LYS A 1 22.93 5.82 12.81
C LYS A 1 21.76 6.13 11.93
N LYS A 2 21.34 5.18 11.08
CA LYS A 2 20.12 5.30 10.27
C LYS A 2 18.90 5.45 11.19
N LYS A 3 17.99 6.37 10.83
CA LYS A 3 16.74 6.61 11.54
C LYS A 3 15.58 5.97 10.79
N THR A 4 14.64 5.40 11.53
CA THR A 4 13.38 4.84 11.01
C THR A 4 12.21 5.63 11.54
N GLY A 5 11.34 6.11 10.66
CA GLY A 5 10.07 6.71 11.02
C GLY A 5 9.00 5.64 11.23
N LEU A 6 8.24 5.72 12.30
CA LEU A 6 7.04 4.93 12.51
C LEU A 6 5.83 5.86 12.46
N VAL A 7 4.96 5.65 11.49
CA VAL A 7 3.73 6.43 11.33
C VAL A 7 2.55 5.57 11.74
N PHE A 8 1.85 5.98 12.77
CA PHE A 8 0.71 5.26 13.30
C PHE A 8 -0.37 6.20 13.81
N PHE A 9 -1.62 5.81 13.59
CA PHE A 9 -2.80 6.38 14.24
C PHE A 9 -3.94 5.36 14.23
N PRO A 10 -4.61 5.13 15.37
CA PRO A 10 -5.77 4.26 15.41
C PRO A 10 -6.93 4.87 14.58
N ALA A 11 -7.49 4.06 13.68
CA ALA A 11 -8.58 4.44 12.81
C ALA A 11 -9.78 3.51 13.06
N PHE A 12 -10.86 4.05 13.60
CA PHE A 12 -11.98 3.29 14.16
C PHE A 12 -13.30 3.43 13.41
N ASP A 13 -13.39 4.33 12.44
CA ASP A 13 -14.66 4.63 11.76
C ASP A 13 -14.92 3.78 10.51
N TYR A 14 -14.12 2.72 10.31
CA TYR A 14 -14.28 1.79 9.22
C TYR A 14 -14.18 0.34 9.68
N ALA A 15 -15.30 -0.37 9.59
CA ALA A 15 -15.38 -1.81 9.75
C ALA A 15 -16.40 -2.37 8.75
N ILE A 16 -16.03 -3.42 8.02
CA ILE A 16 -16.92 -4.06 7.04
C ILE A 16 -18.03 -4.79 7.77
N THR A 17 -17.68 -5.61 8.74
CA THR A 17 -18.58 -6.23 9.71
C THR A 17 -17.83 -6.45 11.04
N PRO A 18 -18.54 -6.62 12.19
CA PRO A 18 -17.88 -6.87 13.47
C PRO A 18 -17.01 -8.13 13.52
N THR A 19 -17.24 -9.08 12.63
CA THR A 19 -16.48 -10.36 12.55
C THR A 19 -15.51 -10.41 11.38
N HIS A 20 -15.38 -9.32 10.62
CA HIS A 20 -14.49 -9.26 9.47
C HIS A 20 -13.02 -9.32 9.89
N PRO A 21 -12.13 -10.01 9.16
CA PRO A 21 -10.70 -10.05 9.50
C PRO A 21 -10.01 -8.68 9.40
N GLU A 22 -10.46 -7.77 8.53
CA GLU A 22 -9.96 -6.40 8.44
C GLU A 22 -10.68 -5.52 9.47
N ARG A 23 -10.08 -5.35 10.66
CA ARG A 23 -10.63 -4.61 11.82
C ARG A 23 -9.55 -3.74 12.47
N GLU A 24 -10.00 -2.75 13.25
CA GLU A 24 -9.11 -1.84 13.98
C GLU A 24 -8.19 -2.55 14.96
N GLU A 25 -8.61 -3.65 15.57
CA GLU A 25 -7.82 -4.40 16.54
C GLU A 25 -6.51 -4.93 15.94
N ARG A 26 -6.44 -5.17 14.64
CA ARG A 26 -5.19 -5.58 13.97
C ARG A 26 -4.08 -4.55 14.20
N LEU A 27 -4.39 -3.26 14.06
CA LEU A 27 -3.42 -2.19 14.27
C LEU A 27 -3.19 -1.92 15.76
N LEU A 28 -4.23 -1.93 16.56
CA LEU A 28 -4.12 -1.69 18.00
C LEU A 28 -3.21 -2.72 18.66
N TYR A 29 -3.45 -4.00 18.43
CA TYR A 29 -2.61 -5.05 19.01
C TYR A 29 -1.18 -5.02 18.48
N THR A 30 -0.99 -4.66 17.21
CA THR A 30 0.34 -4.50 16.66
C THR A 30 1.06 -3.31 17.32
N GLN A 31 0.37 -2.19 17.54
CA GLN A 31 0.96 -1.04 18.23
C GLN A 31 1.29 -1.36 19.69
N ASP A 32 0.36 -2.00 20.39
CA ASP A 32 0.58 -2.42 21.77
C ASP A 32 1.83 -3.30 21.88
N GLN A 33 1.99 -4.24 20.95
CA GLN A 33 3.17 -5.09 20.91
C GLN A 33 4.47 -4.31 20.61
N VAL A 34 4.42 -3.36 19.67
CA VAL A 34 5.56 -2.46 19.37
C VAL A 34 5.97 -1.67 20.62
N PHE A 35 4.99 -1.21 21.40
CA PHE A 35 5.22 -0.49 22.64
C PHE A 35 5.77 -1.41 23.75
N GLU A 36 5.13 -2.57 23.99
CA GLU A 36 5.51 -3.52 25.02
C GLU A 36 6.92 -4.11 24.81
N GLU A 37 7.30 -4.34 23.55
CA GLU A 37 8.65 -4.81 23.19
C GLU A 37 9.70 -3.68 23.21
N GLY A 38 9.33 -2.47 23.60
CA GLY A 38 10.23 -1.34 23.76
C GLY A 38 10.87 -0.85 22.45
N LEU A 39 10.23 -1.09 21.29
CA LEU A 39 10.79 -0.63 20.01
C LEU A 39 10.88 0.89 19.93
N LEU A 40 9.98 1.61 20.58
CA LEU A 40 10.00 3.08 20.64
C LEU A 40 11.09 3.64 21.56
N ASP A 41 11.70 2.81 22.40
CA ASP A 41 12.82 3.21 23.26
C ASP A 41 14.16 3.29 22.50
N PHE A 42 14.21 2.76 21.27
CA PHE A 42 15.40 2.87 20.45
C PHE A 42 15.59 4.31 19.94
N PRO A 43 16.75 4.94 20.17
CA PRO A 43 16.97 6.36 19.85
C PRO A 43 16.97 6.68 18.35
N ASN A 44 16.91 5.68 17.50
CA ASN A 44 16.85 5.79 16.05
C ASN A 44 15.45 5.49 15.49
N ILE A 45 14.46 5.23 16.31
CA ILE A 45 13.05 5.13 15.92
C ILE A 45 12.36 6.44 16.29
N VAL A 46 11.67 7.04 15.34
CA VAL A 46 10.95 8.31 15.53
C VAL A 46 9.49 8.11 15.17
N GLU A 47 8.61 8.31 16.13
CA GLU A 47 7.18 8.22 15.91
C GLU A 47 6.62 9.49 15.29
N TYR A 48 5.72 9.33 14.32
CA TYR A 48 4.98 10.41 13.66
C TYR A 48 3.49 10.10 13.64
N LYS A 49 2.69 11.15 13.84
CA LYS A 49 1.25 11.08 13.55
C LYS A 49 1.02 11.32 12.07
N PRO A 50 0.09 10.60 11.43
CA PRO A 50 -0.25 10.84 10.03
C PRO A 50 -0.91 12.21 9.85
N ASP A 51 -0.56 12.89 8.75
CA ASP A 51 -1.41 13.93 8.19
C ASP A 51 -2.69 13.27 7.63
N LEU A 52 -3.73 14.05 7.37
CA LEU A 52 -4.89 13.56 6.62
C LEU A 52 -4.66 13.77 5.12
N ALA A 53 -4.91 12.74 4.32
CA ALA A 53 -5.01 12.93 2.88
C ALA A 53 -6.24 13.76 2.55
N THR A 54 -6.16 14.54 1.48
CA THR A 54 -7.28 15.35 0.98
C THR A 54 -7.97 14.65 -0.18
N TYR A 55 -9.20 15.05 -0.50
CA TYR A 55 -9.87 14.58 -1.72
C TYR A 55 -9.11 14.98 -3.01
N ALA A 56 -8.35 16.07 -2.98
CA ALA A 56 -7.49 16.45 -4.08
C ALA A 56 -6.33 15.46 -4.28
N ASP A 57 -5.78 14.90 -3.19
CA ASP A 57 -4.76 13.84 -3.26
C ASP A 57 -5.34 12.57 -3.88
N ILE A 58 -6.52 12.16 -3.46
CA ILE A 58 -7.22 10.99 -4.01
C ILE A 58 -7.51 11.18 -5.51
N ASN A 59 -8.00 12.34 -5.90
CA ASN A 59 -8.34 12.64 -7.29
C ASN A 59 -7.12 12.79 -8.22
N ARG A 60 -5.88 12.86 -7.70
CA ARG A 60 -4.68 12.75 -8.55
C ARG A 60 -4.47 11.34 -9.06
N CYS A 61 -4.91 10.36 -8.30
CA CYS A 61 -4.75 8.95 -8.61
C CYS A 61 -6.02 8.35 -9.24
N HIS A 62 -7.18 8.65 -8.66
CA HIS A 62 -8.44 7.98 -8.98
C HIS A 62 -9.43 8.83 -9.75
N ILE A 63 -10.21 8.16 -10.58
CA ILE A 63 -11.51 8.64 -11.09
C ILE A 63 -12.57 8.06 -10.15
N CYS A 64 -13.03 8.86 -9.18
CA CYS A 64 -14.00 8.42 -8.18
C CYS A 64 -15.44 8.57 -8.68
N VAL A 65 -16.26 7.53 -8.51
CA VAL A 65 -17.67 7.52 -8.91
C VAL A 65 -18.55 7.20 -7.70
N PRO A 66 -19.43 8.14 -7.28
CA PRO A 66 -19.67 9.49 -7.86
C PRO A 66 -18.57 10.50 -7.50
N ASN A 67 -17.99 10.42 -6.34
CA ASN A 67 -16.87 11.28 -5.86
C ASN A 67 -16.21 10.68 -4.61
N PRO A 68 -14.94 11.09 -4.26
CA PRO A 68 -14.19 10.45 -3.18
C PRO A 68 -14.88 10.52 -1.81
N GLN A 69 -15.64 11.56 -1.52
CA GLN A 69 -16.33 11.71 -0.24
C GLN A 69 -17.39 10.61 0.03
N TYR A 70 -17.90 9.96 -1.00
CA TYR A 70 -18.85 8.85 -0.85
C TYR A 70 -18.16 7.48 -0.79
N LEU A 71 -16.87 7.42 -1.12
CA LEU A 71 -16.07 6.21 -1.12
C LEU A 71 -15.21 6.08 0.13
N THR A 72 -15.02 7.16 0.88
CA THR A 72 -14.05 7.22 1.98
C THR A 72 -14.69 7.61 3.30
N THR A 73 -14.10 7.11 4.38
CA THR A 73 -14.29 7.58 5.75
C THR A 73 -13.00 8.26 6.21
N ASN A 74 -12.99 8.79 7.45
CA ASN A 74 -11.77 9.34 8.04
C ASN A 74 -10.64 8.30 8.10
N SER A 75 -10.94 7.02 8.32
CA SER A 75 -9.95 5.95 8.31
C SER A 75 -9.21 5.84 6.99
N HIS A 76 -9.89 5.99 5.85
CA HIS A 76 -9.25 6.00 4.53
C HIS A 76 -8.34 7.23 4.36
N LEU A 77 -8.77 8.40 4.83
CA LEU A 77 -7.97 9.63 4.76
C LEU A 77 -6.74 9.54 5.67
N ILE A 78 -6.87 8.91 6.84
CA ILE A 78 -5.77 8.64 7.76
C ILE A 78 -4.81 7.62 7.15
N SER A 79 -5.31 6.56 6.53
CA SER A 79 -4.49 5.52 5.91
C SER A 79 -3.63 6.09 4.78
N ALA A 80 -4.24 6.76 3.83
CA ALA A 80 -3.51 7.42 2.73
C ALA A 80 -2.59 8.54 3.24
N GLY A 81 -3.06 9.34 4.21
CA GLY A 81 -2.26 10.38 4.85
C GLY A 81 -1.07 9.85 5.61
N GLY A 82 -1.19 8.66 6.22
CA GLY A 82 -0.08 7.98 6.89
C GLY A 82 1.00 7.52 5.91
N ALA A 83 0.60 6.93 4.78
CA ALA A 83 1.52 6.59 3.70
C ALA A 83 2.24 7.84 3.15
N ILE A 84 1.50 8.92 2.90
CA ILE A 84 2.05 10.22 2.49
C ILE A 84 3.05 10.74 3.54
N THR A 85 2.69 10.70 4.83
CA THR A 85 3.56 11.20 5.90
C THR A 85 4.87 10.42 5.96
N ALA A 86 4.81 9.08 5.87
CA ALA A 86 6.00 8.23 5.84
C ALA A 86 6.93 8.61 4.69
N ALA A 87 6.38 8.72 3.47
CA ALA A 87 7.16 9.11 2.29
C ALA A 87 7.74 10.52 2.41
N LYS A 88 6.97 11.50 2.91
CA LYS A 88 7.45 12.87 3.17
C LYS A 88 8.65 12.88 4.09
N LYS A 89 8.60 12.12 5.20
CA LYS A 89 9.67 12.09 6.21
C LYS A 89 10.97 11.50 5.67
N VAL A 90 10.86 10.54 4.76
CA VAL A 90 12.03 10.01 4.04
C VAL A 90 12.56 11.03 3.03
N LEU A 91 11.70 11.59 2.21
CA LEU A 91 12.10 12.51 1.14
C LEU A 91 12.62 13.88 1.65
N SER A 92 12.16 14.31 2.82
CA SER A 92 12.71 15.51 3.50
C SER A 92 14.06 15.26 4.20
N GLY A 93 14.47 13.99 4.34
CA GLY A 93 15.69 13.61 5.04
C GLY A 93 15.58 13.59 6.57
N ASP A 94 14.36 13.64 7.12
CA ASP A 94 14.12 13.55 8.57
C ASP A 94 14.50 12.15 9.08
N VAL A 95 14.22 11.13 8.27
CA VAL A 95 14.55 9.71 8.51
C VAL A 95 15.08 9.05 7.24
N ASP A 96 15.80 7.93 7.37
CA ASP A 96 16.36 7.18 6.24
C ASP A 96 15.35 6.22 5.60
N ASN A 97 14.41 5.72 6.40
CA ASN A 97 13.29 4.90 5.97
C ASN A 97 12.10 5.10 6.93
N ALA A 98 10.93 4.63 6.54
CA ALA A 98 9.74 4.74 7.37
C ALA A 98 8.82 3.54 7.20
N PHE A 99 8.05 3.25 8.24
CA PHE A 99 6.98 2.26 8.27
C PHE A 99 5.66 2.94 8.61
N ALA A 100 4.66 2.82 7.74
CA ALA A 100 3.32 3.30 7.98
C ALA A 100 2.42 2.13 8.40
N LEU A 101 2.06 2.07 9.67
CA LEU A 101 1.11 1.09 10.20
C LEU A 101 -0.30 1.68 10.10
N VAL A 102 -0.93 1.48 8.96
CA VAL A 102 -2.21 2.11 8.59
C VAL A 102 -3.23 1.11 8.07
N ARG A 103 -4.50 1.46 8.16
CA ARG A 103 -5.67 0.76 7.62
C ARG A 103 -6.76 1.78 7.24
N PRO A 104 -7.71 1.41 6.37
CA PRO A 104 -7.84 0.18 5.57
C PRO A 104 -6.79 0.06 4.46
N PRO A 105 -6.67 -1.15 3.81
CA PRO A 105 -5.71 -1.37 2.71
C PRO A 105 -6.13 -0.68 1.41
N GLY A 106 -5.28 -0.76 0.37
CA GLY A 106 -5.48 -0.01 -0.87
C GLY A 106 -5.30 -0.76 -2.18
N HIS A 107 -4.50 -1.80 -2.23
CA HIS A 107 -3.92 -2.36 -3.45
C HIS A 107 -4.92 -3.01 -4.45
N HIS A 108 -6.16 -3.26 -4.04
CA HIS A 108 -7.22 -3.73 -4.94
C HIS A 108 -8.07 -2.61 -5.54
N SER A 109 -7.97 -1.37 -5.07
CA SER A 109 -8.72 -0.26 -5.64
C SER A 109 -8.10 0.19 -6.96
N MET A 110 -8.90 0.13 -8.02
CA MET A 110 -8.50 0.43 -9.41
C MET A 110 -8.50 1.93 -9.70
N LEU A 111 -8.03 2.31 -10.88
CA LEU A 111 -8.08 3.70 -11.38
C LEU A 111 -9.49 4.29 -11.27
N VAL A 112 -10.50 3.55 -11.72
CA VAL A 112 -11.91 3.92 -11.52
C VAL A 112 -12.39 3.31 -10.21
N ALA A 113 -12.47 4.13 -9.17
CA ALA A 113 -12.94 3.72 -7.85
C ALA A 113 -14.45 3.97 -7.72
N HIS A 114 -15.22 2.92 -7.40
CA HIS A 114 -16.68 3.00 -7.29
C HIS A 114 -17.25 2.22 -6.11
N GLY A 115 -16.42 1.83 -5.16
CA GLY A 115 -16.80 1.09 -3.94
C GLY A 115 -15.69 0.15 -3.48
N ALA A 116 -15.97 -0.57 -2.41
CA ALA A 116 -15.04 -1.51 -1.81
C ALA A 116 -14.76 -2.70 -2.74
N ARG A 117 -13.49 -3.03 -2.91
CA ARG A 117 -13.01 -4.19 -3.64
C ARG A 117 -11.83 -4.79 -2.86
N GLY A 118 -11.91 -6.05 -2.44
CA GLY A 118 -10.88 -6.68 -1.62
C GLY A 118 -10.52 -5.86 -0.38
N PHE A 119 -11.51 -5.25 0.30
CA PHE A 119 -11.38 -4.34 1.45
C PHE A 119 -10.83 -2.95 1.13
N CYS A 120 -10.51 -2.66 -0.13
CA CYS A 120 -9.90 -1.42 -0.61
C CYS A 120 -10.95 -0.52 -1.27
N ASN A 121 -11.10 0.70 -0.78
CA ASN A 121 -11.98 1.71 -1.39
C ASN A 121 -11.19 2.69 -2.26
N ILE A 122 -9.99 3.04 -1.83
CA ILE A 122 -9.01 3.83 -2.55
C ILE A 122 -7.64 3.14 -2.45
N ASN A 123 -6.81 3.31 -3.45
CA ASN A 123 -5.44 2.77 -3.44
C ASN A 123 -4.52 3.73 -2.70
N ILE A 124 -4.21 3.41 -1.44
CA ILE A 124 -3.44 4.31 -0.56
C ILE A 124 -1.99 4.48 -1.02
N GLU A 125 -1.40 3.41 -1.57
CA GLU A 125 -0.06 3.42 -2.13
C GLU A 125 0.02 4.33 -3.36
N ALA A 126 -0.95 4.22 -4.26
CA ALA A 126 -1.01 5.04 -5.45
C ALA A 126 -1.31 6.52 -5.13
N VAL A 127 -2.18 6.79 -4.15
CA VAL A 127 -2.41 8.17 -3.66
C VAL A 127 -1.11 8.77 -3.11
N MET A 128 -0.33 8.00 -2.35
CA MET A 128 0.99 8.43 -1.87
C MET A 128 1.97 8.65 -3.03
N ILE A 129 2.03 7.74 -3.99
CA ILE A 129 2.91 7.85 -5.17
C ILE A 129 2.60 9.13 -5.96
N GLU A 130 1.34 9.39 -6.28
CA GLU A 130 0.96 10.59 -7.03
C GLU A 130 1.18 11.87 -6.20
N TYR A 131 1.05 11.81 -4.88
CA TYR A 131 1.42 12.91 -4.01
C TYR A 131 2.91 13.23 -4.10
N ILE A 132 3.81 12.24 -3.95
CA ILE A 132 5.26 12.50 -3.96
C ILE A 132 5.77 12.87 -5.35
N ARG A 133 5.18 12.36 -6.41
CA ARG A 133 5.46 12.81 -7.79
C ARG A 133 5.14 14.29 -7.95
N HIS A 134 3.96 14.70 -7.46
CA HIS A 134 3.50 16.08 -7.58
C HIS A 134 4.30 17.05 -6.69
N GLN A 135 4.55 16.70 -5.44
CA GLN A 135 5.14 17.61 -4.46
C GLN A 135 6.68 17.61 -4.46
N PHE A 136 7.30 16.47 -4.75
CA PHE A 136 8.75 16.29 -4.65
C PHE A 136 9.42 16.04 -6.01
N GLY A 137 8.66 15.92 -7.08
CA GLY A 137 9.18 15.67 -8.42
C GLY A 137 9.84 14.27 -8.57
N VAL A 138 9.48 13.33 -7.70
CA VAL A 138 9.96 11.94 -7.80
C VAL A 138 9.48 11.35 -9.12
N LYS A 139 10.40 10.80 -9.92
CA LYS A 139 10.05 10.27 -11.24
C LYS A 139 9.88 8.75 -11.22
N ARG A 140 10.93 8.02 -10.82
CA ARG A 140 10.92 6.56 -10.87
C ARG A 140 10.68 5.98 -9.49
N ILE A 141 9.71 5.07 -9.41
CA ILE A 141 9.26 4.43 -8.17
C ILE A 141 9.11 2.94 -8.42
N ALA A 142 9.48 2.12 -7.44
CA ALA A 142 9.16 0.71 -7.42
C ALA A 142 8.19 0.43 -6.27
N VAL A 143 7.15 -0.34 -6.54
CA VAL A 143 6.25 -0.92 -5.56
C VAL A 143 6.50 -2.41 -5.51
N VAL A 144 6.81 -2.93 -4.33
CA VAL A 144 6.93 -4.38 -4.08
C VAL A 144 5.79 -4.78 -3.16
N ASP A 145 4.77 -5.38 -3.73
CA ASP A 145 3.58 -5.86 -3.01
C ASP A 145 3.83 -7.30 -2.54
N THR A 146 3.79 -7.49 -1.25
CA THR A 146 4.01 -8.79 -0.58
C THR A 146 2.74 -9.35 0.05
N ASP A 147 1.58 -8.76 -0.24
CA ASP A 147 0.29 -9.35 0.15
C ASP A 147 0.09 -10.69 -0.55
N CYS A 148 -0.61 -11.61 0.12
CA CYS A 148 -0.90 -12.92 -0.47
C CYS A 148 -1.85 -12.85 -1.67
N HIS A 149 -2.55 -11.74 -1.87
CA HIS A 149 -3.40 -11.47 -3.02
C HIS A 149 -2.68 -10.58 -4.03
N HIS A 150 -2.92 -10.80 -5.30
CA HIS A 150 -2.42 -9.93 -6.37
C HIS A 150 -2.93 -8.49 -6.20
N GLY A 151 -2.01 -7.52 -6.19
CA GLY A 151 -2.31 -6.08 -6.13
C GLY A 151 -2.82 -5.54 -7.46
N ASP A 152 -3.96 -6.06 -7.91
CA ASP A 152 -4.53 -5.80 -9.23
C ASP A 152 -4.96 -4.34 -9.44
N GLY A 153 -5.34 -3.64 -8.37
CA GLY A 153 -5.65 -2.22 -8.43
C GLY A 153 -4.40 -1.37 -8.71
N THR A 154 -3.29 -1.67 -8.05
CA THR A 154 -2.02 -0.97 -8.30
C THR A 154 -1.53 -1.25 -9.72
N GLN A 155 -1.63 -2.50 -10.19
CA GLN A 155 -1.33 -2.87 -11.58
C GLN A 155 -2.21 -2.08 -12.57
N ASP A 156 -3.51 -1.99 -12.34
CA ASP A 156 -4.45 -1.26 -13.20
C ASP A 156 -4.10 0.22 -13.33
N ILE A 157 -3.82 0.88 -12.20
CA ILE A 157 -3.47 2.30 -12.16
C ILE A 157 -2.20 2.59 -12.97
N TYR A 158 -1.17 1.76 -12.79
CA TYR A 158 0.15 1.98 -13.40
C TYR A 158 0.42 1.15 -14.66
N TRP A 159 -0.60 0.50 -15.23
CA TRP A 159 -0.45 -0.40 -16.38
C TRP A 159 0.30 0.20 -17.57
N ASN A 160 0.13 1.50 -17.81
CA ASN A 160 0.75 2.23 -18.91
C ASN A 160 1.81 3.26 -18.46
N ASP A 161 2.23 3.23 -17.20
CA ASP A 161 3.19 4.18 -16.64
C ASP A 161 4.59 3.53 -16.54
N PRO A 162 5.55 3.90 -17.42
CA PRO A 162 6.88 3.30 -17.41
C PRO A 162 7.77 3.75 -16.24
N ASP A 163 7.34 4.77 -15.50
CA ASP A 163 8.09 5.32 -14.37
C ASP A 163 7.72 4.66 -13.02
N VAL A 164 6.70 3.81 -13.01
CA VAL A 164 6.30 3.04 -11.82
C VAL A 164 6.43 1.54 -12.08
N LEU A 165 7.44 0.92 -11.48
CA LEU A 165 7.64 -0.53 -11.51
C LEU A 165 6.75 -1.18 -10.47
N CYS A 166 5.76 -1.96 -10.88
CA CYS A 166 4.87 -2.73 -10.03
C CYS A 166 5.33 -4.19 -9.96
N ILE A 167 5.73 -4.65 -8.80
CA ILE A 167 6.11 -6.04 -8.54
C ILE A 167 5.12 -6.61 -7.53
N SER A 168 4.45 -7.71 -7.85
CA SER A 168 3.51 -8.37 -6.93
C SER A 168 3.89 -9.84 -6.75
N ILE A 169 4.15 -10.24 -5.49
CA ILE A 169 4.45 -11.61 -5.08
C ILE A 169 3.20 -12.14 -4.37
N HIS A 170 2.47 -13.05 -4.98
CA HIS A 170 1.15 -13.45 -4.49
C HIS A 170 0.87 -14.92 -4.78
N GLN A 171 -0.14 -15.47 -4.14
CA GLN A 171 -0.61 -16.81 -4.49
C GLN A 171 -1.28 -16.78 -5.86
N ASP A 172 -0.99 -17.79 -6.68
CA ASP A 172 -1.50 -17.93 -8.06
C ASP A 172 -2.99 -17.62 -8.15
N GLY A 173 -3.37 -16.69 -9.01
CA GLY A 173 -4.74 -16.23 -9.23
C GLY A 173 -5.72 -17.34 -9.66
N ARG A 174 -5.21 -18.48 -10.16
CA ARG A 174 -6.06 -19.65 -10.41
C ARG A 174 -6.62 -20.27 -9.14
N THR A 175 -6.05 -19.95 -7.99
CA THR A 175 -6.36 -20.58 -6.69
C THR A 175 -6.78 -19.58 -5.61
N LEU A 176 -6.63 -18.28 -5.85
CA LEU A 176 -6.96 -17.22 -4.91
C LEU A 176 -7.55 -16.00 -5.62
N TYR A 177 -8.35 -15.22 -4.86
CA TYR A 177 -8.80 -13.89 -5.24
C TYR A 177 -7.57 -12.99 -5.57
N PRO A 178 -7.65 -12.05 -6.51
CA PRO A 178 -8.78 -11.68 -7.39
C PRO A 178 -8.89 -12.50 -8.68
N GLY A 179 -8.03 -13.48 -8.90
CA GLY A 179 -8.05 -14.31 -10.10
C GLY A 179 -7.22 -13.77 -11.27
N THR A 180 -6.26 -12.89 -10.96
CA THR A 180 -5.37 -12.20 -11.91
C THR A 180 -3.91 -12.28 -11.47
N GLY A 181 -2.99 -11.57 -12.13
CA GLY A 181 -1.58 -11.52 -11.77
C GLY A 181 -0.78 -12.69 -12.33
N PHE A 182 -0.93 -12.94 -13.62
CA PHE A 182 -0.19 -13.99 -14.30
C PHE A 182 1.16 -13.48 -14.85
N THR A 183 2.10 -14.39 -15.07
CA THR A 183 3.46 -14.07 -15.49
C THR A 183 3.56 -13.43 -16.86
N ASP A 184 2.51 -13.51 -17.67
CA ASP A 184 2.41 -12.89 -19.00
C ASP A 184 1.83 -11.47 -18.99
N ASP A 185 1.46 -10.96 -17.81
CA ASP A 185 1.10 -9.56 -17.61
C ASP A 185 2.37 -8.72 -17.37
N PHE A 186 2.88 -8.06 -18.40
CA PHE A 186 4.16 -7.31 -18.37
C PHE A 186 4.01 -5.79 -18.29
N GLY A 187 2.80 -5.29 -18.27
CA GLY A 187 2.49 -3.88 -18.45
C GLY A 187 1.92 -3.56 -19.83
N GLY A 188 1.33 -2.38 -19.95
CA GLY A 188 0.72 -1.91 -21.17
C GLY A 188 1.73 -1.50 -22.26
N PRO A 189 1.23 -1.14 -23.46
CA PRO A 189 2.09 -0.84 -24.61
C PRO A 189 3.14 0.25 -24.37
N ASN A 190 2.86 1.18 -23.48
CA ASN A 190 3.78 2.28 -23.14
C ASN A 190 4.73 1.94 -21.98
N ALA A 191 4.52 0.81 -21.29
CA ALA A 191 5.20 0.46 -20.05
C ALA A 191 5.56 -1.04 -19.99
N LEU A 192 5.95 -1.62 -21.12
CA LEU A 192 6.36 -3.02 -21.18
C LEU A 192 7.57 -3.27 -20.26
N GLY A 193 7.44 -4.25 -19.37
CA GLY A 193 8.42 -4.59 -18.35
C GLY A 193 8.28 -3.80 -17.05
N ALA A 194 7.33 -2.87 -16.95
CA ALA A 194 7.04 -2.14 -15.71
C ALA A 194 6.06 -2.87 -14.77
N THR A 195 5.55 -4.03 -15.17
CA THR A 195 4.74 -4.92 -14.33
C THR A 195 5.43 -6.27 -14.24
N ILE A 196 5.59 -6.78 -13.02
CA ILE A 196 6.19 -8.10 -12.75
C ILE A 196 5.28 -8.84 -11.77
N ASN A 197 4.67 -9.92 -12.24
CA ASN A 197 3.84 -10.80 -11.42
C ASN A 197 4.58 -12.10 -11.12
N ILE A 198 4.62 -12.46 -9.83
CA ILE A 198 5.27 -13.65 -9.33
C ILE A 198 4.22 -14.51 -8.61
N PRO A 199 3.41 -15.29 -9.36
CA PRO A 199 2.40 -16.15 -8.78
C PRO A 199 3.04 -17.38 -8.12
N LEU A 200 2.84 -17.53 -6.84
CA LEU A 200 3.35 -18.63 -6.03
C LEU A 200 2.31 -19.76 -5.89
N PRO A 201 2.75 -21.02 -5.83
CA PRO A 201 1.85 -22.12 -5.53
C PRO A 201 1.13 -21.96 -4.19
N PRO A 202 -0.10 -22.46 -4.04
CA PRO A 202 -0.76 -22.52 -2.72
C PRO A 202 0.14 -23.22 -1.69
N ARG A 203 0.14 -22.69 -0.46
CA ARG A 203 0.96 -23.19 0.65
C ARG A 203 2.47 -23.03 0.47
N THR A 204 2.90 -22.06 -0.34
CA THR A 204 4.32 -21.68 -0.37
C THR A 204 4.77 -21.31 1.04
N SER A 205 5.86 -21.94 1.49
CA SER A 205 6.47 -21.68 2.80
C SER A 205 7.37 -20.46 2.78
N ASP A 206 7.90 -20.12 3.96
CA ASP A 206 8.90 -19.06 4.12
C ASP A 206 10.10 -19.25 3.20
N GLU A 207 10.59 -20.50 3.05
CA GLU A 207 11.71 -20.81 2.15
C GLU A 207 11.41 -20.42 0.70
N GLY A 208 10.21 -20.77 0.22
CA GLY A 208 9.78 -20.44 -1.15
C GLY A 208 9.63 -18.94 -1.35
N PHE A 209 9.07 -18.24 -0.37
CA PHE A 209 8.91 -16.78 -0.42
C PHE A 209 10.27 -16.07 -0.36
N LEU A 210 11.14 -16.45 0.57
CA LEU A 210 12.49 -15.89 0.70
C LEU A 210 13.35 -16.18 -0.53
N PHE A 211 13.20 -17.37 -1.15
CA PHE A 211 13.88 -17.66 -2.42
C PHE A 211 13.55 -16.63 -3.50
N VAL A 212 12.28 -16.23 -3.60
CA VAL A 212 11.86 -15.20 -4.57
C VAL A 212 12.45 -13.84 -4.20
N MET A 213 12.38 -13.46 -2.92
CA MET A 213 12.97 -12.19 -2.46
C MET A 213 14.47 -12.09 -2.75
N ASP A 214 15.22 -13.17 -2.54
CA ASP A 214 16.68 -13.18 -2.67
C ASP A 214 17.16 -13.32 -4.13
N ASN A 215 16.33 -13.89 -5.03
CA ASN A 215 16.79 -14.25 -6.39
C ASN A 215 16.07 -13.52 -7.52
N VAL A 216 14.94 -12.86 -7.22
CA VAL A 216 14.09 -12.22 -8.24
C VAL A 216 13.95 -10.72 -8.00
N ILE A 217 13.89 -10.28 -6.74
CA ILE A 217 13.76 -8.88 -6.32
C ILE A 217 15.13 -8.31 -5.95
#